data_0c447e0eebc0983a3b2394b9eb16667b
#
_entry.id   0c447e0eebc0983a3b2394b9eb16667b
#
_cell.length_a   1.000
_cell.length_b   1.000
_cell.length_c   1.000
_cell.angle_alpha   90.00
_cell.angle_beta   90.00
_cell.angle_gamma   90.00
#
_symmetry.space_group_name_H-M   'P 1'
#
loop_
_entity.id
_entity.type
_entity.pdbx_description
1 polymer ?
#
loop_
_entity_poly.entity_id
_entity_poly.type
_entity_poly.pdbx_seq_one_letter_code
_entity_poly.pdbx_strand_id
1 'polypeptide(L)'
;MRVYENPLLKLNVSMHDGRVQLGSEGALSLPAKPILKKINRIFADEKPILVEDDRLIFSTWIPPIPGAAFDRLISAEVNALLKRRVPDQTSIGITTRCPNKCIHCGASDIGGEELSLSEIAGVIDQAQDLGTYLISFDGGEPMMRQDLPQMVAHVNQEKAVATSFTSGYGLDESMARALKNAGMYAVRISLDGADAKEHDRMRGRAGAFADATAGIKNALDASLLVDMFVVVSPENIDCLDDFYSLACDLGVHEISLYEIIAVGRWLEHEDEVITESDVLRLKDFQKSINRLPDGPRVTAFPYFMGPELFGCFAGRRWMHITAAGDVLPCAYTPLSFGNVREEPLGEIWKRIGRHPAYRGHADYCMMRNPEFRERYIHSIPEGSAMPYLVDV
;
A
#
# COMPACT_ATOMS: atom_id res chain seq x y z
N MET A 1 -5.77 26.77 0.92
CA MET A 1 -6.93 25.88 1.14
C MET A 1 -6.90 25.35 2.58
N ARG A 2 -8.02 25.39 3.32
CA ARG A 2 -8.13 24.77 4.65
C ARG A 2 -8.39 23.27 4.44
N VAL A 3 -7.61 22.40 5.10
CA VAL A 3 -7.63 20.97 4.85
C VAL A 3 -7.97 20.12 6.07
N TYR A 4 -7.93 20.73 7.25
CA TYR A 4 -8.35 20.10 8.51
C TYR A 4 -8.71 21.18 9.53
N GLU A 5 -9.76 20.94 10.31
CA GLU A 5 -10.18 21.87 11.37
C GLU A 5 -10.76 21.10 12.56
N ASN A 6 -10.24 21.41 13.73
CA ASN A 6 -10.88 21.12 15.01
C ASN A 6 -10.74 22.34 15.94
N PRO A 7 -11.38 22.37 17.12
CA PRO A 7 -11.33 23.54 18.02
C PRO A 7 -9.93 23.99 18.44
N LEU A 8 -8.92 23.12 18.34
CA LEU A 8 -7.56 23.39 18.84
C LEU A 8 -6.53 23.54 17.71
N LEU A 9 -6.79 22.99 16.53
CA LEU A 9 -5.84 22.95 15.41
C LEU A 9 -6.58 23.12 14.08
N LYS A 10 -6.08 24.05 13.26
CA LYS A 10 -6.46 24.20 11.86
C LYS A 10 -5.23 23.98 11.01
N LEU A 11 -5.34 23.16 9.96
CA LEU A 11 -4.27 22.96 8.97
C LEU A 11 -4.68 23.59 7.65
N ASN A 12 -3.76 24.32 7.06
CA ASN A 12 -3.90 24.95 5.76
C ASN A 12 -2.85 24.37 4.80
N VAL A 13 -3.24 24.17 3.55
CA VAL A 13 -2.33 23.84 2.44
C VAL A 13 -2.24 25.05 1.54
N SER A 14 -1.03 25.41 1.16
CA SER A 14 -0.72 26.37 0.10
C SER A 14 0.21 25.73 -0.91
N MET A 15 0.16 26.26 -2.14
CA MET A 15 1.09 25.86 -3.20
C MET A 15 2.08 27.00 -3.42
N HIS A 16 3.37 26.66 -3.41
CA HIS A 16 4.47 27.58 -3.75
C HIS A 16 5.38 26.89 -4.74
N ASP A 17 5.55 27.46 -5.92
CA ASP A 17 6.38 26.92 -7.01
C ASP A 17 6.11 25.42 -7.31
N GLY A 18 4.81 25.05 -7.38
CA GLY A 18 4.40 23.66 -7.62
C GLY A 18 4.58 22.71 -6.44
N ARG A 19 4.94 23.21 -5.24
CA ARG A 19 5.17 22.42 -4.03
C ARG A 19 4.09 22.66 -2.99
N VAL A 20 3.71 21.58 -2.31
CA VAL A 20 2.75 21.63 -1.20
C VAL A 20 3.44 22.14 0.05
N GLN A 21 2.83 23.10 0.73
CA GLN A 21 3.28 23.59 2.02
C GLN A 21 2.13 23.58 3.03
N LEU A 22 2.38 23.00 4.20
CA LEU A 22 1.45 22.94 5.32
C LEU A 22 1.70 24.10 6.29
N GLY A 23 0.63 24.81 6.63
CA GLY A 23 0.58 25.77 7.72
C GLY A 23 -0.38 25.33 8.81
N SER A 24 -0.25 25.91 10.01
CA SER A 24 -1.19 25.66 11.12
C SER A 24 -1.59 26.92 11.86
N GLU A 25 -2.83 26.95 12.36
CA GLU A 25 -3.42 27.98 13.22
C GLU A 25 -4.09 27.33 14.44
N GLY A 26 -4.36 28.12 15.48
CA GLY A 26 -5.03 27.65 16.70
C GLY A 26 -4.07 27.36 17.86
N ALA A 27 -4.65 26.92 19.00
CA ALA A 27 -3.91 26.74 20.24
C ALA A 27 -2.78 25.69 20.17
N LEU A 28 -2.95 24.66 19.31
CA LEU A 28 -1.93 23.62 19.07
C LEU A 28 -0.97 23.95 17.93
N SER A 29 -1.03 25.16 17.31
CA SER A 29 -0.14 25.50 16.22
C SER A 29 1.33 25.55 16.66
N LEU A 30 1.63 26.07 17.85
CA LEU A 30 3.00 26.11 18.38
C LEU A 30 3.59 24.70 18.65
N PRO A 31 2.91 23.78 19.37
CA PRO A 31 3.35 22.41 19.49
C PRO A 31 3.46 21.65 18.17
N ALA A 32 2.64 21.96 17.16
CA ALA A 32 2.67 21.33 15.85
C ALA A 32 3.84 21.79 14.95
N LYS A 33 4.43 22.96 15.21
CA LYS A 33 5.51 23.54 14.36
C LYS A 33 6.68 22.60 14.06
N PRO A 34 7.26 21.84 15.00
CA PRO A 34 8.37 20.94 14.69
C PRO A 34 7.97 19.83 13.70
N ILE A 35 6.75 19.32 13.86
CA ILE A 35 6.18 18.26 13.02
C ILE A 35 5.92 18.82 11.62
N LEU A 36 5.27 19.96 11.52
CA LEU A 36 5.02 20.63 10.23
C LEU A 36 6.31 20.99 9.51
N LYS A 37 7.34 21.42 10.26
CA LYS A 37 8.66 21.67 9.67
C LYS A 37 9.29 20.40 9.08
N LYS A 38 9.12 19.24 9.74
CA LYS A 38 9.58 17.94 9.22
C LYS A 38 8.79 17.56 7.96
N ILE A 39 7.46 17.66 7.99
CA ILE A 39 6.58 17.36 6.86
C ILE A 39 6.88 18.27 5.68
N ASN A 40 6.98 19.58 5.88
CA ASN A 40 7.29 20.53 4.83
C ASN A 40 8.68 20.33 4.21
N ARG A 41 9.65 19.82 4.99
CA ARG A 41 10.95 19.43 4.45
C ARG A 41 10.83 18.21 3.52
N ILE A 42 9.97 17.26 3.86
CA ILE A 42 9.68 16.11 2.99
C ILE A 42 9.00 16.62 1.72
N PHE A 43 7.97 17.44 1.85
CA PHE A 43 7.19 17.98 0.71
C PHE A 43 7.97 18.93 -0.21
N ALA A 44 9.10 19.47 0.24
CA ALA A 44 9.94 20.31 -0.59
C ALA A 44 10.51 19.59 -1.84
N ASP A 45 10.73 18.27 -1.72
CA ASP A 45 11.22 17.42 -2.81
C ASP A 45 10.10 16.57 -3.47
N GLU A 46 8.82 16.88 -3.19
CA GLU A 46 7.69 16.07 -3.62
C GLU A 46 6.73 16.90 -4.48
N LYS A 47 6.02 16.25 -5.40
CA LYS A 47 4.95 16.86 -6.20
C LYS A 47 3.64 16.12 -6.00
N PRO A 48 2.48 16.82 -6.06
CA PRO A 48 1.17 16.17 -6.11
C PRO A 48 0.92 15.53 -7.48
N ILE A 49 0.02 14.55 -7.51
CA ILE A 49 -0.47 13.92 -8.75
C ILE A 49 -1.39 14.89 -9.51
N LEU A 50 -2.31 15.54 -8.78
CA LEU A 50 -3.34 16.40 -9.35
C LEU A 50 -3.61 17.59 -8.44
N VAL A 51 -3.73 18.78 -9.04
CA VAL A 51 -4.11 20.02 -8.35
C VAL A 51 -5.29 20.62 -9.10
N GLU A 52 -6.43 20.73 -8.42
CA GLU A 52 -7.63 21.42 -8.87
C GLU A 52 -7.91 22.60 -7.93
N ASP A 53 -8.83 23.48 -8.26
CA ASP A 53 -9.10 24.69 -7.48
C ASP A 53 -9.49 24.40 -6.02
N ASP A 54 -10.24 23.33 -5.79
CA ASP A 54 -10.79 22.93 -4.48
C ASP A 54 -10.29 21.55 -4.00
N ARG A 55 -9.45 20.86 -4.79
CA ARG A 55 -9.03 19.49 -4.53
C ARG A 55 -7.57 19.27 -4.90
N LEU A 56 -6.85 18.58 -4.01
CA LEU A 56 -5.48 18.14 -4.19
C LEU A 56 -5.42 16.60 -4.03
N ILE A 57 -4.88 15.93 -5.01
CA ILE A 57 -4.48 14.53 -4.88
C ILE A 57 -2.96 14.49 -4.82
N PHE A 58 -2.44 14.23 -3.63
CA PHE A 58 -1.00 14.22 -3.43
C PHE A 58 -0.35 12.93 -3.91
N SER A 59 -1.00 11.79 -3.64
CA SER A 59 -0.54 10.44 -3.96
C SER A 59 -1.74 9.50 -4.00
N THR A 60 -1.64 8.37 -4.71
CA THR A 60 -2.66 7.29 -4.69
C THR A 60 -2.77 6.62 -3.32
N TRP A 61 -1.82 6.87 -2.42
CA TRP A 61 -1.75 6.34 -1.05
C TRP A 61 -2.35 7.27 0.00
N ILE A 62 -2.71 8.47 -0.40
CA ILE A 62 -3.25 9.50 0.48
C ILE A 62 -4.66 9.86 -0.02
N PRO A 63 -5.68 9.90 0.87
CA PRO A 63 -7.00 10.36 0.49
C PRO A 63 -6.97 11.76 -0.11
N PRO A 64 -7.97 12.12 -0.93
CA PRO A 64 -8.10 13.46 -1.50
C PRO A 64 -8.11 14.53 -0.42
N ILE A 65 -7.49 15.66 -0.69
CA ILE A 65 -7.33 16.80 0.23
C ILE A 65 -8.11 18.01 -0.31
N PRO A 66 -9.04 18.59 0.44
CA PRO A 66 -9.59 18.13 1.72
C PRO A 66 -10.54 16.96 1.55
N GLY A 67 -10.88 16.28 2.65
CA GLY A 67 -11.87 15.21 2.65
C GLY A 67 -11.98 14.51 4.00
N ALA A 68 -13.13 13.89 4.28
CA ALA A 68 -13.36 13.21 5.56
C ALA A 68 -12.38 12.05 5.79
N ALA A 69 -12.03 11.28 4.74
CA ALA A 69 -11.00 10.24 4.84
C ALA A 69 -9.60 10.84 5.11
N PHE A 70 -9.29 12.04 4.59
CA PHE A 70 -8.05 12.76 4.93
C PHE A 70 -8.03 13.21 6.40
N ASP A 71 -9.16 13.67 6.94
CA ASP A 71 -9.27 14.03 8.36
C ASP A 71 -8.99 12.82 9.27
N ARG A 72 -9.36 11.62 8.82
CA ARG A 72 -9.02 10.36 9.51
C ARG A 72 -7.52 10.06 9.45
N LEU A 73 -6.86 10.30 8.32
CA LEU A 73 -5.41 10.21 8.21
C LEU A 73 -4.73 11.13 9.23
N ILE A 74 -5.15 12.40 9.31
CA ILE A 74 -4.61 13.35 10.30
C ILE A 74 -4.88 12.85 11.74
N SER A 75 -6.06 12.29 11.99
CA SER A 75 -6.39 11.72 13.30
C SER A 75 -5.53 10.50 13.62
N ALA A 76 -5.21 9.66 12.64
CA ALA A 76 -4.30 8.51 12.80
C ALA A 76 -2.87 8.98 13.13
N GLU A 77 -2.38 10.04 12.48
CA GLU A 77 -1.08 10.65 12.82
C GLU A 77 -1.05 11.19 14.26
N VAL A 78 -2.12 11.86 14.69
CA VAL A 78 -2.25 12.32 16.09
C VAL A 78 -2.27 11.14 17.06
N ASN A 79 -2.99 10.07 16.74
CA ASN A 79 -2.99 8.85 17.56
C ASN A 79 -1.61 8.20 17.64
N ALA A 80 -0.86 8.16 16.53
CA ALA A 80 0.51 7.65 16.52
C ALA A 80 1.44 8.44 17.46
N LEU A 81 1.32 9.79 17.47
CA LEU A 81 2.04 10.65 18.41
C LEU A 81 1.67 10.37 19.88
N LEU A 82 0.40 10.03 20.13
CA LEU A 82 -0.08 9.63 21.47
C LEU A 82 0.22 8.17 21.80
N LYS A 83 1.00 7.46 20.96
CA LYS A 83 1.34 6.04 21.10
C LYS A 83 0.10 5.12 21.08
N ARG A 84 -0.98 5.58 20.46
CA ARG A 84 -2.18 4.77 20.22
C ARG A 84 -2.04 4.08 18.87
N ARG A 85 -2.33 2.79 18.82
CA ARG A 85 -2.25 2.00 17.59
C ARG A 85 -3.59 2.03 16.86
N VAL A 86 -3.56 2.51 15.64
CA VAL A 86 -4.69 2.49 14.71
C VAL A 86 -4.21 1.80 13.44
N PRO A 87 -4.95 0.80 12.92
CA PRO A 87 -4.64 0.20 11.63
C PRO A 87 -5.15 1.14 10.53
N ASP A 88 -4.39 2.18 10.26
CA ASP A 88 -4.76 3.22 9.27
C ASP A 88 -4.76 2.71 7.83
N GLN A 89 -4.06 1.60 7.55
CA GLN A 89 -4.10 0.86 6.29
C GLN A 89 -4.49 -0.60 6.54
N THR A 90 -5.46 -1.09 5.76
CA THR A 90 -5.91 -2.49 5.80
C THR A 90 -5.94 -3.04 4.38
N SER A 91 -5.19 -4.12 4.12
CA SER A 91 -5.30 -4.86 2.87
C SER A 91 -6.09 -6.15 3.08
N ILE A 92 -6.93 -6.50 2.11
CA ILE A 92 -7.84 -7.64 2.16
C ILE A 92 -7.62 -8.49 0.91
N GLY A 93 -7.04 -9.68 1.09
CA GLY A 93 -7.00 -10.70 0.08
C GLY A 93 -8.41 -11.22 -0.16
N ILE A 94 -8.93 -11.06 -1.37
CA ILE A 94 -10.32 -11.42 -1.67
C ILE A 94 -10.44 -12.74 -2.43
N THR A 95 -9.34 -13.24 -2.98
CA THR A 95 -9.29 -14.52 -3.71
C THR A 95 -7.87 -15.09 -3.71
N THR A 96 -7.76 -16.39 -3.78
CA THR A 96 -6.49 -17.11 -4.01
C THR A 96 -6.24 -17.40 -5.49
N ARG A 97 -7.24 -17.24 -6.34
CA ARG A 97 -7.16 -17.50 -7.79
C ARG A 97 -6.33 -16.44 -8.48
N CYS A 98 -5.37 -16.86 -9.31
CA CYS A 98 -4.51 -15.97 -10.08
C CYS A 98 -4.06 -16.65 -11.38
N PRO A 99 -4.05 -15.95 -12.52
CA PRO A 99 -3.56 -16.51 -13.77
C PRO A 99 -2.02 -16.56 -13.81
N ASN A 100 -1.34 -15.77 -12.97
CA ASN A 100 0.10 -15.62 -12.94
C ASN A 100 0.77 -16.61 -11.94
N LYS A 101 2.05 -16.89 -12.19
CA LYS A 101 2.92 -17.69 -11.32
C LYS A 101 4.19 -16.89 -11.01
N CYS A 102 4.02 -15.67 -10.45
CA CYS A 102 5.13 -14.76 -10.19
C CYS A 102 6.22 -15.43 -9.36
N ILE A 103 7.48 -15.20 -9.74
CA ILE A 103 8.63 -15.80 -9.05
C ILE A 103 8.76 -15.30 -7.61
N HIS A 104 8.30 -14.08 -7.33
CA HIS A 104 8.36 -13.40 -6.03
C HIS A 104 7.00 -13.36 -5.28
N CYS A 105 6.04 -14.22 -5.64
CA CYS A 105 4.70 -14.18 -5.05
C CYS A 105 4.73 -14.50 -3.55
N GLY A 106 4.38 -13.51 -2.72
CA GLY A 106 4.30 -13.68 -1.26
C GLY A 106 3.07 -14.43 -0.78
N ALA A 107 2.02 -14.56 -1.62
CA ALA A 107 0.76 -15.22 -1.26
C ALA A 107 0.62 -16.63 -1.88
N SER A 108 1.71 -17.23 -2.38
CA SER A 108 1.66 -18.50 -3.14
C SER A 108 1.16 -19.70 -2.35
N ASP A 109 1.39 -19.70 -1.05
CA ASP A 109 1.15 -20.85 -0.17
C ASP A 109 -0.05 -20.63 0.77
N ILE A 110 -0.76 -19.52 0.60
CA ILE A 110 -1.95 -19.19 1.38
C ILE A 110 -3.17 -19.85 0.71
N GLY A 111 -3.71 -20.87 1.37
CA GLY A 111 -4.92 -21.59 0.96
C GLY A 111 -6.08 -21.35 1.89
N GLY A 112 -7.16 -22.13 1.72
CA GLY A 112 -8.34 -22.12 2.56
C GLY A 112 -9.60 -21.69 1.81
N GLU A 113 -10.76 -21.76 2.49
CA GLU A 113 -12.04 -21.31 1.96
C GLU A 113 -12.08 -19.78 1.90
N GLU A 114 -12.33 -19.24 0.70
CA GLU A 114 -12.38 -17.79 0.50
C GLU A 114 -13.56 -17.15 1.26
N LEU A 115 -13.31 -15.96 1.81
CA LEU A 115 -14.35 -15.15 2.45
C LEU A 115 -15.46 -14.81 1.44
N SER A 116 -16.70 -14.96 1.87
CA SER A 116 -17.90 -14.51 1.15
C SER A 116 -17.95 -12.98 1.07
N LEU A 117 -18.79 -12.44 0.16
CA LEU A 117 -19.01 -11.00 0.08
C LEU A 117 -19.48 -10.42 1.42
N SER A 118 -20.36 -11.12 2.15
CA SER A 118 -20.86 -10.65 3.45
C SER A 118 -19.79 -10.65 4.55
N GLU A 119 -18.88 -11.63 4.56
CA GLU A 119 -17.76 -11.67 5.50
C GLU A 119 -16.76 -10.54 5.20
N ILE A 120 -16.44 -10.30 3.92
CA ILE A 120 -15.59 -9.19 3.51
C ILE A 120 -16.24 -7.84 3.89
N ALA A 121 -17.55 -7.68 3.70
CA ALA A 121 -18.28 -6.49 4.13
C ALA A 121 -18.13 -6.26 5.65
N GLY A 122 -18.27 -7.31 6.45
CA GLY A 122 -18.06 -7.24 7.89
C GLY A 122 -16.61 -6.90 8.30
N VAL A 123 -15.62 -7.36 7.53
CA VAL A 123 -14.20 -6.97 7.72
C VAL A 123 -14.00 -5.49 7.39
N ILE A 124 -14.57 -4.99 6.29
CA ILE A 124 -14.51 -3.58 5.89
C ILE A 124 -15.09 -2.70 7.00
N ASP A 125 -16.26 -3.03 7.53
CA ASP A 125 -16.93 -2.27 8.60
C ASP A 125 -16.04 -2.21 9.85
N GLN A 126 -15.53 -3.35 10.31
CA GLN A 126 -14.65 -3.43 11.47
C GLN A 126 -13.33 -2.64 11.26
N ALA A 127 -12.71 -2.75 10.08
CA ALA A 127 -11.49 -2.01 9.76
C ALA A 127 -11.74 -0.49 9.80
N GLN A 128 -12.85 -0.03 9.21
CA GLN A 128 -13.23 1.37 9.25
C GLN A 128 -13.55 1.86 10.67
N ASP A 129 -14.15 1.05 11.50
CA ASP A 129 -14.44 1.40 12.91
C ASP A 129 -13.17 1.46 13.76
N LEU A 130 -12.13 0.67 13.42
CA LEU A 130 -10.81 0.74 14.03
C LEU A 130 -10.00 1.97 13.60
N GLY A 131 -10.40 2.69 12.56
CA GLY A 131 -9.74 3.92 12.12
C GLY A 131 -9.09 3.85 10.75
N THR A 132 -9.19 2.73 10.03
CA THR A 132 -8.65 2.58 8.68
C THR A 132 -9.19 3.66 7.74
N TYR A 133 -8.27 4.35 7.04
CA TYR A 133 -8.59 5.33 6.00
C TYR A 133 -8.20 4.87 4.59
N LEU A 134 -7.44 3.78 4.47
CA LEU A 134 -7.05 3.17 3.19
C LEU A 134 -7.35 1.68 3.23
N ILE A 135 -8.28 1.23 2.42
CA ILE A 135 -8.60 -0.18 2.21
C ILE A 135 -8.09 -0.60 0.83
N SER A 136 -7.25 -1.63 0.79
CA SER A 136 -6.72 -2.19 -0.46
C SER A 136 -7.22 -3.61 -0.66
N PHE A 137 -7.79 -3.89 -1.82
CA PHE A 137 -8.16 -5.25 -2.23
C PHE A 137 -6.99 -5.88 -2.99
N ASP A 138 -6.60 -7.08 -2.57
CA ASP A 138 -5.51 -7.86 -3.16
C ASP A 138 -5.81 -9.37 -3.12
N GLY A 139 -4.78 -10.21 -3.10
CA GLY A 139 -4.87 -11.66 -3.02
C GLY A 139 -4.14 -12.32 -4.17
N GLY A 140 -4.80 -13.22 -4.90
CA GLY A 140 -4.35 -13.71 -6.19
C GLY A 140 -4.49 -12.61 -7.24
N GLU A 141 -5.57 -12.66 -8.06
CA GLU A 141 -5.93 -11.57 -8.97
C GLU A 141 -7.36 -11.09 -8.63
N PRO A 142 -7.51 -9.91 -8.03
CA PRO A 142 -8.82 -9.40 -7.60
C PRO A 142 -9.86 -9.28 -8.72
N MET A 143 -9.44 -8.99 -9.95
CA MET A 143 -10.36 -8.87 -11.09
C MET A 143 -11.00 -10.21 -11.49
N MET A 144 -10.54 -11.34 -10.95
CA MET A 144 -11.21 -12.63 -11.09
C MET A 144 -12.44 -12.78 -10.19
N ARG A 145 -12.65 -11.87 -9.22
CA ARG A 145 -13.86 -11.77 -8.40
C ARG A 145 -14.86 -10.79 -9.03
N GLN A 146 -15.94 -11.32 -9.60
CA GLN A 146 -16.97 -10.50 -10.27
C GLN A 146 -17.75 -9.59 -9.30
N ASP A 147 -17.73 -9.89 -8.01
CA ASP A 147 -18.36 -9.12 -6.94
C ASP A 147 -17.43 -8.06 -6.32
N LEU A 148 -16.19 -7.88 -6.84
CA LEU A 148 -15.29 -6.82 -6.40
C LEU A 148 -15.93 -5.41 -6.44
N PRO A 149 -16.69 -4.99 -7.48
CA PRO A 149 -17.35 -3.69 -7.45
C PRO A 149 -18.35 -3.54 -6.28
N GLN A 150 -18.97 -4.62 -5.84
CA GLN A 150 -19.88 -4.60 -4.68
C GLN A 150 -19.10 -4.40 -3.37
N MET A 151 -17.92 -5.02 -3.23
CA MET A 151 -17.03 -4.79 -2.07
C MET A 151 -16.55 -3.34 -2.03
N VAL A 152 -16.16 -2.78 -3.18
CA VAL A 152 -15.77 -1.37 -3.30
C VAL A 152 -16.90 -0.44 -2.92
N ALA A 153 -18.13 -0.70 -3.40
CA ALA A 153 -19.31 0.09 -3.07
C ALA A 153 -19.69 0.01 -1.58
N HIS A 154 -19.29 -1.05 -0.87
CA HIS A 154 -19.52 -1.20 0.56
C HIS A 154 -18.59 -0.29 1.40
N VAL A 155 -17.44 0.11 0.87
CA VAL A 155 -16.53 1.02 1.57
C VAL A 155 -17.20 2.39 1.74
N ASN A 156 -17.41 2.80 2.99
CA ASN A 156 -17.89 4.15 3.28
C ASN A 156 -16.78 5.18 2.96
N GLN A 157 -16.96 5.92 1.88
CA GLN A 157 -15.98 6.88 1.35
C GLN A 157 -15.74 8.08 2.28
N GLU A 158 -16.63 8.37 3.21
CA GLU A 158 -16.41 9.35 4.29
C GLU A 158 -15.42 8.83 5.34
N LYS A 159 -15.19 7.51 5.39
CA LYS A 159 -14.27 6.87 6.33
C LYS A 159 -12.94 6.47 5.68
N ALA A 160 -12.98 5.96 4.44
CA ALA A 160 -11.79 5.41 3.79
C ALA A 160 -11.88 5.53 2.27
N VAL A 161 -10.71 5.50 1.60
CA VAL A 161 -10.62 5.28 0.16
C VAL A 161 -10.40 3.80 -0.13
N ALA A 162 -11.02 3.32 -1.21
CA ALA A 162 -10.85 1.96 -1.72
C ALA A 162 -9.82 1.93 -2.85
N THR A 163 -8.88 0.99 -2.77
CA THR A 163 -7.85 0.77 -3.80
C THR A 163 -7.75 -0.72 -4.11
N SER A 164 -7.13 -1.09 -5.22
CA SER A 164 -6.86 -2.50 -5.52
C SER A 164 -5.49 -2.67 -6.17
N PHE A 165 -4.79 -3.74 -5.78
CA PHE A 165 -3.66 -4.26 -6.54
C PHE A 165 -4.17 -5.22 -7.61
N THR A 166 -3.57 -5.22 -8.79
CA THR A 166 -3.91 -6.12 -9.88
C THR A 166 -2.73 -6.32 -10.81
N SER A 167 -2.70 -7.43 -11.51
CA SER A 167 -1.78 -7.64 -12.63
C SER A 167 -2.29 -7.03 -13.96
N GLY A 168 -3.47 -6.43 -13.95
CA GLY A 168 -4.17 -5.96 -15.14
C GLY A 168 -5.02 -7.03 -15.84
N TYR A 169 -4.82 -8.31 -15.52
CA TYR A 169 -5.64 -9.39 -16.06
C TYR A 169 -7.11 -9.21 -15.66
N GLY A 170 -8.01 -9.21 -16.65
CA GLY A 170 -9.45 -9.03 -16.41
C GLY A 170 -9.88 -7.59 -16.08
N LEU A 171 -8.96 -6.63 -16.07
CA LEU A 171 -9.29 -5.20 -15.97
C LEU A 171 -9.66 -4.65 -17.35
N ASP A 172 -10.76 -5.15 -17.90
CA ASP A 172 -11.33 -4.65 -19.15
C ASP A 172 -12.12 -3.35 -18.94
N GLU A 173 -12.63 -2.77 -20.02
CA GLU A 173 -13.39 -1.52 -20.03
C GLU A 173 -14.63 -1.59 -19.11
N SER A 174 -15.32 -2.74 -19.08
CA SER A 174 -16.50 -2.96 -18.25
C SER A 174 -16.16 -2.98 -16.77
N MET A 175 -15.13 -3.75 -16.39
CA MET A 175 -14.65 -3.84 -15.01
C MET A 175 -14.11 -2.48 -14.53
N ALA A 176 -13.32 -1.79 -15.33
CA ALA A 176 -12.77 -0.48 -14.98
C ALA A 176 -13.89 0.54 -14.71
N ARG A 177 -14.92 0.59 -15.56
CA ARG A 177 -16.12 1.43 -15.35
C ARG A 177 -16.92 1.02 -14.12
N ALA A 178 -17.11 -0.29 -13.90
CA ALA A 178 -17.81 -0.78 -12.72
C ALA A 178 -17.10 -0.40 -11.42
N LEU A 179 -15.78 -0.53 -11.37
CA LEU A 179 -14.97 -0.10 -10.24
C LEU A 179 -15.04 1.41 -10.01
N LYS A 180 -14.94 2.21 -11.08
CA LYS A 180 -15.10 3.68 -10.97
C LYS A 180 -16.46 4.06 -10.41
N ASN A 181 -17.53 3.49 -10.95
CA ASN A 181 -18.88 3.75 -10.50
C ASN A 181 -19.14 3.29 -9.05
N ALA A 182 -18.44 2.25 -8.60
CA ALA A 182 -18.47 1.77 -7.23
C ALA A 182 -17.70 2.66 -6.25
N GLY A 183 -16.88 3.61 -6.74
CA GLY A 183 -16.10 4.51 -5.92
C GLY A 183 -14.64 4.08 -5.68
N MET A 184 -14.10 3.21 -6.54
CA MET A 184 -12.66 2.89 -6.52
C MET A 184 -11.85 4.18 -6.68
N TYR A 185 -10.94 4.41 -5.73
CA TYR A 185 -10.08 5.60 -5.72
C TYR A 185 -8.88 5.44 -6.66
N ALA A 186 -8.17 4.33 -6.54
CA ALA A 186 -6.99 4.04 -7.36
C ALA A 186 -6.83 2.54 -7.61
N VAL A 187 -6.24 2.20 -8.75
CA VAL A 187 -5.76 0.85 -9.06
C VAL A 187 -4.24 0.86 -9.15
N ARG A 188 -3.60 -0.11 -8.52
CA ARG A 188 -2.15 -0.34 -8.56
C ARG A 188 -1.88 -1.51 -9.46
N ILE A 189 -1.37 -1.22 -10.66
CA ILE A 189 -1.13 -2.24 -11.67
C ILE A 189 0.34 -2.64 -11.64
N SER A 190 0.54 -3.91 -11.35
CA SER A 190 1.87 -4.47 -11.19
C SER A 190 2.60 -4.57 -12.52
N LEU A 191 3.81 -3.99 -12.60
CA LEU A 191 4.62 -4.00 -13.81
C LEU A 191 6.12 -4.05 -13.44
N ASP A 192 6.70 -5.26 -13.34
CA ASP A 192 8.05 -5.52 -12.82
C ASP A 192 9.15 -5.58 -13.87
N GLY A 193 8.83 -5.39 -15.14
CA GLY A 193 9.75 -5.25 -16.25
C GLY A 193 9.34 -4.09 -17.15
N ALA A 194 10.29 -3.32 -17.67
CA ALA A 194 10.03 -2.23 -18.60
C ALA A 194 9.66 -2.74 -20.01
N ASP A 195 9.83 -4.03 -20.26
CA ASP A 195 9.43 -4.69 -21.50
C ASP A 195 8.69 -6.02 -21.23
N ALA A 196 8.10 -6.58 -22.29
CA ALA A 196 7.31 -7.81 -22.19
C ALA A 196 8.13 -9.03 -21.78
N LYS A 197 9.40 -9.11 -22.20
CA LYS A 197 10.25 -10.27 -21.91
C LYS A 197 10.53 -10.38 -20.42
N GLU A 198 10.96 -9.30 -19.80
CA GLU A 198 11.30 -9.27 -18.38
C GLU A 198 10.06 -9.34 -17.50
N HIS A 199 9.00 -8.61 -17.86
CA HIS A 199 7.76 -8.64 -17.10
C HIS A 199 7.11 -10.02 -17.12
N ASP A 200 6.97 -10.65 -18.30
CA ASP A 200 6.36 -11.97 -18.43
C ASP A 200 7.18 -13.04 -17.68
N ARG A 201 8.51 -12.93 -17.68
CA ARG A 201 9.40 -13.79 -16.89
C ARG A 201 9.12 -13.65 -15.38
N MET A 202 9.09 -12.41 -14.87
CA MET A 202 8.82 -12.14 -13.46
C MET A 202 7.44 -12.62 -13.03
N ARG A 203 6.44 -12.47 -13.90
CA ARG A 203 5.06 -12.90 -13.66
C ARG A 203 4.79 -14.38 -13.92
N GLY A 204 5.77 -15.10 -14.53
CA GLY A 204 5.66 -16.52 -14.85
C GLY A 204 4.53 -16.84 -15.82
N ARG A 205 4.20 -15.90 -16.72
CA ARG A 205 3.12 -16.03 -17.71
C ARG A 205 3.38 -15.16 -18.95
N ALA A 206 3.38 -15.77 -20.12
CA ALA A 206 3.41 -15.05 -21.39
C ALA A 206 2.14 -14.18 -21.56
N GLY A 207 2.31 -12.94 -22.00
CA GLY A 207 1.23 -11.97 -22.19
C GLY A 207 0.84 -11.20 -20.93
N ALA A 208 1.51 -11.36 -19.80
CA ALA A 208 1.24 -10.58 -18.59
C ALA A 208 1.49 -9.08 -18.80
N PHE A 209 2.52 -8.71 -19.58
CA PHE A 209 2.82 -7.32 -19.95
C PHE A 209 1.68 -6.69 -20.77
N ALA A 210 1.15 -7.45 -21.72
CA ALA A 210 0.04 -6.98 -22.55
C ALA A 210 -1.23 -6.73 -21.70
N ASP A 211 -1.53 -7.64 -20.75
CA ASP A 211 -2.66 -7.44 -19.84
C ASP A 211 -2.45 -6.22 -18.91
N ALA A 212 -1.24 -6.04 -18.36
CA ALA A 212 -0.92 -4.91 -17.51
C ALA A 212 -1.09 -3.57 -18.25
N THR A 213 -0.52 -3.46 -19.45
CA THR A 213 -0.60 -2.23 -20.27
C THR A 213 -2.02 -1.94 -20.77
N ALA A 214 -2.77 -2.98 -21.16
CA ALA A 214 -4.19 -2.84 -21.51
C ALA A 214 -5.03 -2.43 -20.30
N GLY A 215 -4.80 -3.03 -19.12
CA GLY A 215 -5.45 -2.67 -17.87
C GLY A 215 -5.19 -1.21 -17.45
N ILE A 216 -3.95 -0.73 -17.61
CA ILE A 216 -3.60 0.69 -17.38
C ILE A 216 -4.45 1.59 -18.27
N LYS A 217 -4.50 1.30 -19.57
CA LYS A 217 -5.28 2.09 -20.52
C LYS A 217 -6.76 2.10 -20.15
N ASN A 218 -7.37 0.93 -19.88
CA ASN A 218 -8.78 0.83 -19.53
C ASN A 218 -9.11 1.59 -18.22
N ALA A 219 -8.20 1.55 -17.26
CA ALA A 219 -8.37 2.28 -16.00
C ALA A 219 -8.30 3.80 -16.20
N LEU A 220 -7.34 4.29 -17.02
CA LEU A 220 -7.24 5.71 -17.38
C LEU A 220 -8.46 6.18 -18.16
N ASP A 221 -8.92 5.41 -19.16
CA ASP A 221 -10.12 5.71 -19.95
C ASP A 221 -11.38 5.77 -19.05
N ALA A 222 -11.43 5.00 -17.96
CA ALA A 222 -12.47 5.07 -16.93
C ALA A 222 -12.26 6.19 -15.92
N SER A 223 -11.23 7.02 -16.04
CA SER A 223 -10.85 8.10 -15.10
C SER A 223 -10.56 7.58 -13.68
N LEU A 224 -10.00 6.40 -13.54
CA LEU A 224 -9.41 5.92 -12.31
C LEU A 224 -8.00 6.51 -12.12
N LEU A 225 -7.59 6.73 -10.89
CA LEU A 225 -6.17 6.97 -10.61
C LEU A 225 -5.40 5.67 -10.81
N VAL A 226 -4.29 5.75 -11.54
CA VAL A 226 -3.45 4.61 -11.88
C VAL A 226 -2.07 4.80 -11.30
N ASP A 227 -1.63 3.80 -10.55
CA ASP A 227 -0.31 3.66 -9.96
C ASP A 227 0.38 2.45 -10.62
N MET A 228 1.52 2.67 -11.26
CA MET A 228 2.37 1.59 -11.75
C MET A 228 3.19 1.05 -10.58
N PHE A 229 2.85 -0.16 -10.13
CA PHE A 229 3.48 -0.78 -8.98
C PHE A 229 4.62 -1.71 -9.42
N VAL A 230 5.84 -1.40 -9.02
CA VAL A 230 7.06 -2.12 -9.40
C VAL A 230 7.67 -2.78 -8.17
N VAL A 231 7.91 -4.08 -8.23
CA VAL A 231 8.75 -4.78 -7.25
C VAL A 231 10.20 -4.68 -7.71
N VAL A 232 10.97 -3.86 -6.99
CA VAL A 232 12.40 -3.65 -7.26
C VAL A 232 13.22 -4.77 -6.63
N SER A 233 14.12 -5.33 -7.41
CA SER A 233 15.06 -6.39 -7.04
C SER A 233 16.47 -6.07 -7.54
N PRO A 234 17.51 -6.81 -7.15
CA PRO A 234 18.86 -6.65 -7.71
C PRO A 234 18.91 -6.80 -9.24
N GLU A 235 17.95 -7.52 -9.83
CA GLU A 235 17.92 -7.75 -11.29
C GLU A 235 17.40 -6.54 -12.09
N ASN A 236 16.51 -5.71 -11.50
CA ASN A 236 15.86 -4.61 -12.22
C ASN A 236 16.12 -3.20 -11.63
N ILE A 237 16.91 -3.08 -10.57
CA ILE A 237 17.26 -1.79 -9.96
C ILE A 237 17.98 -0.85 -10.94
N ASP A 238 18.65 -1.38 -11.94
CA ASP A 238 19.34 -0.61 -12.98
C ASP A 238 18.38 -0.06 -14.05
N CYS A 239 17.13 -0.50 -14.09
CA CYS A 239 16.11 -0.11 -15.08
C CYS A 239 15.16 0.99 -14.59
N LEU A 240 15.51 1.77 -13.55
CA LEU A 240 14.62 2.80 -12.99
C LEU A 240 14.21 3.86 -14.02
N ASP A 241 15.14 4.29 -14.88
CA ASP A 241 14.87 5.27 -15.93
C ASP A 241 13.95 4.68 -17.02
N ASP A 242 14.09 3.39 -17.32
CA ASP A 242 13.23 2.69 -18.29
C ASP A 242 11.81 2.55 -17.75
N PHE A 243 11.65 2.23 -16.44
CA PHE A 243 10.35 2.23 -15.78
C PHE A 243 9.69 3.60 -15.80
N TYR A 244 10.47 4.66 -15.58
CA TYR A 244 9.94 6.03 -15.61
C TYR A 244 9.51 6.43 -17.02
N SER A 245 10.32 6.11 -18.01
CA SER A 245 9.97 6.35 -19.42
C SER A 245 8.68 5.63 -19.82
N LEU A 246 8.57 4.33 -19.49
CA LEU A 246 7.35 3.55 -19.74
C LEU A 246 6.14 4.15 -19.04
N ALA A 247 6.28 4.58 -17.77
CA ALA A 247 5.21 5.19 -17.01
C ALA A 247 4.73 6.52 -17.62
N CYS A 248 5.66 7.34 -18.15
CA CYS A 248 5.33 8.55 -18.92
C CYS A 248 4.56 8.21 -20.19
N ASP A 249 5.01 7.21 -20.95
CA ASP A 249 4.39 6.78 -22.21
C ASP A 249 2.97 6.22 -21.99
N LEU A 250 2.77 5.51 -20.88
CA LEU A 250 1.47 4.97 -20.48
C LEU A 250 0.55 6.03 -19.86
N GLY A 251 1.08 7.17 -19.41
CA GLY A 251 0.31 8.25 -18.79
C GLY A 251 -0.20 7.95 -17.39
N VAL A 252 0.48 7.09 -16.64
CA VAL A 252 0.10 6.79 -15.25
C VAL A 252 0.33 7.99 -14.33
N HIS A 253 -0.36 8.04 -13.21
CA HIS A 253 -0.29 9.16 -12.27
C HIS A 253 0.87 9.03 -11.28
N GLU A 254 1.18 7.80 -10.87
CA GLU A 254 2.21 7.52 -9.87
C GLU A 254 2.96 6.23 -10.23
N ILE A 255 4.22 6.13 -9.77
CA ILE A 255 5.01 4.91 -9.75
C ILE A 255 5.34 4.60 -8.30
N SER A 256 4.91 3.44 -7.83
CA SER A 256 5.28 2.92 -6.51
C SER A 256 6.38 1.87 -6.64
N LEU A 257 7.57 2.19 -6.13
CA LEU A 257 8.71 1.30 -6.09
C LEU A 257 8.73 0.57 -4.75
N TYR A 258 8.46 -0.72 -4.77
CA TYR A 258 8.48 -1.58 -3.59
C TYR A 258 9.67 -2.54 -3.65
N GLU A 259 10.23 -2.91 -2.51
CA GLU A 259 11.34 -3.87 -2.49
C GLU A 259 10.85 -5.31 -2.61
N ILE A 260 11.62 -6.16 -3.28
CA ILE A 260 11.42 -7.60 -3.21
C ILE A 260 11.68 -8.09 -1.78
N ILE A 261 10.78 -8.90 -1.25
CA ILE A 261 10.85 -9.44 0.10
C ILE A 261 10.99 -10.96 0.02
N ALA A 262 11.91 -11.53 0.79
CA ALA A 262 12.10 -12.97 0.88
C ALA A 262 10.94 -13.61 1.66
N VAL A 263 9.82 -13.91 0.95
CA VAL A 263 8.58 -14.51 1.45
C VAL A 263 7.90 -15.30 0.33
N GLY A 264 7.09 -16.29 0.67
CA GLY A 264 6.40 -17.15 -0.29
C GLY A 264 7.39 -17.83 -1.24
N ARG A 265 7.22 -17.67 -2.56
CA ARG A 265 8.14 -18.28 -3.54
C ARG A 265 9.57 -17.71 -3.51
N TRP A 266 9.78 -16.54 -2.92
CA TRP A 266 11.10 -15.93 -2.78
C TRP A 266 11.74 -16.18 -1.39
N LEU A 267 11.12 -17.04 -0.56
CA LEU A 267 11.52 -17.26 0.83
C LEU A 267 12.99 -17.68 0.98
N GLU A 268 13.47 -18.56 0.09
CA GLU A 268 14.83 -19.11 0.11
C GLU A 268 15.90 -18.18 -0.50
N HIS A 269 15.49 -16.98 -1.00
CA HIS A 269 16.34 -16.02 -1.69
C HIS A 269 16.65 -14.80 -0.81
N GLU A 270 17.05 -15.03 0.45
CA GLU A 270 17.29 -13.94 1.41
C GLU A 270 18.43 -13.02 1.01
N ASP A 271 19.42 -13.54 0.32
CA ASP A 271 20.58 -12.80 -0.17
C ASP A 271 20.30 -12.07 -1.50
N GLU A 272 19.17 -12.34 -2.14
CA GLU A 272 18.76 -11.78 -3.42
C GLU A 272 17.72 -10.66 -3.25
N VAL A 273 17.92 -9.81 -2.25
CA VAL A 273 17.11 -8.63 -1.95
C VAL A 273 17.94 -7.36 -2.11
N ILE A 274 17.27 -6.21 -2.19
CA ILE A 274 17.96 -4.92 -2.34
C ILE A 274 18.78 -4.57 -1.09
N THR A 275 19.88 -3.88 -1.30
CA THR A 275 20.82 -3.44 -0.25
C THR A 275 20.46 -2.05 0.30
N GLU A 276 21.17 -1.59 1.33
CA GLU A 276 21.03 -0.22 1.82
C GLU A 276 21.48 0.82 0.78
N SER A 277 22.49 0.50 -0.05
CA SER A 277 22.92 1.37 -1.15
C SER A 277 21.82 1.50 -2.22
N ASP A 278 21.06 0.44 -2.48
CA ASP A 278 19.94 0.48 -3.40
C ASP A 278 18.79 1.33 -2.84
N VAL A 279 18.53 1.27 -1.53
CA VAL A 279 17.54 2.15 -0.88
C VAL A 279 17.93 3.63 -1.04
N LEU A 280 19.22 3.97 -0.88
CA LEU A 280 19.70 5.34 -1.13
C LEU A 280 19.53 5.74 -2.60
N ARG A 281 19.81 4.84 -3.54
CA ARG A 281 19.58 5.05 -4.96
C ARG A 281 18.09 5.29 -5.28
N LEU A 282 17.20 4.52 -4.70
CA LEU A 282 15.73 4.71 -4.83
C LEU A 282 15.29 6.05 -4.26
N LYS A 283 15.83 6.46 -3.12
CA LYS A 283 15.59 7.77 -2.51
C LYS A 283 16.01 8.92 -3.44
N ASP A 284 17.23 8.84 -4.00
CA ASP A 284 17.76 9.87 -4.88
C ASP A 284 16.98 9.92 -6.19
N PHE A 285 16.58 8.77 -6.73
CA PHE A 285 15.70 8.68 -7.89
C PHE A 285 14.34 9.34 -7.61
N GLN A 286 13.64 8.96 -6.54
CA GLN A 286 12.37 9.60 -6.15
C GLN A 286 12.52 11.13 -6.09
N LYS A 287 13.54 11.63 -5.40
CA LYS A 287 13.74 13.08 -5.24
C LYS A 287 14.04 13.77 -6.55
N SER A 288 14.85 13.16 -7.42
CA SER A 288 15.18 13.73 -8.73
C SER A 288 13.94 13.86 -9.61
N ILE A 289 13.14 12.80 -9.68
CA ILE A 289 11.92 12.77 -10.49
C ILE A 289 10.84 13.69 -9.92
N ASN A 290 10.61 13.67 -8.62
CA ASN A 290 9.56 14.48 -8.02
C ASN A 290 9.87 15.99 -8.02
N ARG A 291 11.10 16.38 -8.35
CA ARG A 291 11.47 17.78 -8.64
C ARG A 291 11.08 18.24 -10.03
N LEU A 292 10.85 17.34 -10.95
CA LEU A 292 10.36 17.68 -12.29
C LEU A 292 8.91 18.17 -12.19
N PRO A 293 8.52 19.20 -12.99
CA PRO A 293 7.16 19.73 -12.94
C PRO A 293 6.13 18.74 -13.51
N ASP A 294 6.53 17.97 -14.52
CA ASP A 294 5.67 17.10 -15.27
C ASP A 294 5.99 15.61 -15.04
N GLY A 295 5.17 14.73 -15.60
CA GLY A 295 5.29 13.28 -15.51
C GLY A 295 4.79 12.68 -14.20
N PRO A 296 4.77 11.34 -14.10
CA PRO A 296 4.25 10.66 -12.92
C PRO A 296 5.05 10.98 -11.66
N ARG A 297 4.37 10.96 -10.52
CA ARG A 297 5.00 10.99 -9.19
C ARG A 297 5.71 9.64 -8.95
N VAL A 298 6.80 9.65 -8.16
CA VAL A 298 7.48 8.44 -7.70
C VAL A 298 7.40 8.35 -6.19
N THR A 299 7.05 7.17 -5.67
CA THR A 299 7.11 6.83 -4.25
C THR A 299 7.98 5.59 -4.05
N ALA A 300 9.13 5.74 -3.43
CA ALA A 300 10.03 4.63 -3.06
C ALA A 300 9.73 4.16 -1.64
N PHE A 301 9.03 3.03 -1.52
CA PHE A 301 8.60 2.50 -0.21
C PHE A 301 9.74 2.11 0.73
N PRO A 302 10.87 1.56 0.28
CA PRO A 302 12.01 1.30 1.17
C PRO A 302 12.56 2.56 1.84
N TYR A 303 12.51 3.71 1.14
CA TYR A 303 12.82 5.01 1.73
C TYR A 303 11.69 5.54 2.61
N PHE A 304 10.43 5.45 2.13
CA PHE A 304 9.26 5.94 2.86
C PHE A 304 9.05 5.19 4.19
N MET A 305 9.20 3.87 4.18
CA MET A 305 9.16 3.01 5.37
C MET A 305 10.54 2.81 6.02
N GLY A 306 11.49 3.66 5.71
CA GLY A 306 12.83 3.65 6.30
C GLY A 306 12.95 4.52 7.55
N PRO A 307 14.14 4.54 8.19
CA PRO A 307 14.39 5.19 9.48
C PRO A 307 14.27 6.72 9.42
N GLU A 308 14.48 7.31 8.26
CA GLU A 308 14.40 8.77 8.09
C GLU A 308 12.95 9.28 8.14
N LEU A 309 11.95 8.45 7.78
CA LEU A 309 10.56 8.85 7.66
C LEU A 309 9.65 8.12 8.67
N PHE A 310 9.06 7.01 8.30
CA PHE A 310 7.99 6.40 9.08
C PHE A 310 8.34 5.05 9.73
N GLY A 311 9.39 4.37 9.26
CA GLY A 311 9.71 3.00 9.65
C GLY A 311 8.68 1.98 9.15
N CYS A 312 8.84 0.72 9.51
CA CYS A 312 7.97 -0.37 9.11
C CYS A 312 6.54 -0.19 9.64
N PHE A 313 5.54 -0.44 8.81
CA PHE A 313 4.12 -0.33 9.14
C PHE A 313 3.50 -1.62 9.68
N ALA A 314 4.17 -2.76 9.51
CA ALA A 314 3.66 -4.08 9.90
C ALA A 314 3.19 -4.11 11.36
N GLY A 315 1.92 -4.49 11.59
CA GLY A 315 1.30 -4.59 12.91
C GLY A 315 1.26 -3.31 13.73
N ARG A 316 1.63 -2.18 13.14
CA ARG A 316 1.67 -0.86 13.78
C ARG A 316 0.71 0.13 13.14
N ARG A 317 0.65 0.15 11.82
CA ARG A 317 -0.20 1.00 10.99
C ARG A 317 -0.90 0.19 9.88
N TRP A 318 -0.40 -0.97 9.57
CA TRP A 318 -0.90 -1.86 8.52
C TRP A 318 -1.22 -3.23 9.10
N MET A 319 -2.34 -3.78 8.69
CA MET A 319 -2.70 -5.19 8.82
C MET A 319 -3.17 -5.74 7.48
N HIS A 320 -3.02 -7.03 7.30
CA HIS A 320 -3.48 -7.76 6.13
C HIS A 320 -4.43 -8.88 6.55
N ILE A 321 -5.54 -9.03 5.84
CA ILE A 321 -6.46 -10.15 5.98
C ILE A 321 -6.34 -11.03 4.75
N THR A 322 -6.04 -12.32 4.93
CA THR A 322 -5.96 -13.27 3.82
C THR A 322 -7.33 -13.57 3.23
N ALA A 323 -7.37 -14.18 2.04
CA ALA A 323 -8.62 -14.62 1.44
C ALA A 323 -9.39 -15.64 2.31
N ALA A 324 -8.69 -16.37 3.19
CA ALA A 324 -9.28 -17.31 4.14
C ALA A 324 -9.66 -16.67 5.50
N GLY A 325 -9.39 -15.39 5.69
CA GLY A 325 -9.76 -14.65 6.90
C GLY A 325 -8.69 -14.54 7.97
N ASP A 326 -7.49 -15.08 7.76
CA ASP A 326 -6.39 -14.94 8.71
C ASP A 326 -5.86 -13.51 8.74
N VAL A 327 -5.55 -13.02 9.93
CA VAL A 327 -5.09 -11.64 10.12
C VAL A 327 -3.59 -11.63 10.40
N LEU A 328 -2.85 -10.95 9.51
CA LEU A 328 -1.41 -10.82 9.52
C LEU A 328 -1.01 -9.37 9.84
N PRO A 329 0.18 -9.14 10.38
CA PRO A 329 0.72 -7.79 10.60
C PRO A 329 0.93 -6.99 9.31
N CYS A 330 1.23 -7.67 8.20
CA CYS A 330 1.29 -7.14 6.83
C CYS A 330 1.27 -8.32 5.83
N ALA A 331 1.10 -8.05 4.55
CA ALA A 331 1.04 -9.07 3.50
C ALA A 331 2.37 -9.85 3.29
N TYR A 332 3.48 -9.38 3.88
CA TYR A 332 4.80 -10.00 3.71
C TYR A 332 5.26 -10.83 4.90
N THR A 333 4.51 -10.85 6.00
CA THR A 333 4.88 -11.66 7.16
C THR A 333 3.92 -12.84 7.27
N PRO A 334 4.37 -14.08 7.11
CA PRO A 334 3.48 -15.26 7.05
C PRO A 334 3.06 -15.74 8.46
N LEU A 335 2.79 -14.82 9.38
CA LEU A 335 2.37 -15.08 10.76
C LEU A 335 0.92 -14.63 10.94
N SER A 336 0.02 -15.58 11.22
CA SER A 336 -1.37 -15.32 11.59
C SER A 336 -1.52 -15.06 13.08
N PHE A 337 -2.33 -14.08 13.43
CA PHE A 337 -2.66 -13.74 14.81
C PHE A 337 -4.12 -14.06 15.17
N GLY A 338 -4.83 -14.75 14.29
CA GLY A 338 -6.22 -15.16 14.46
C GLY A 338 -6.98 -15.03 13.16
N ASN A 339 -8.26 -15.42 13.17
CA ASN A 339 -9.10 -15.44 11.97
C ASN A 339 -10.39 -14.64 12.23
N VAL A 340 -10.80 -13.83 11.23
CA VAL A 340 -11.98 -12.95 11.32
C VAL A 340 -13.31 -13.70 11.44
N ARG A 341 -13.34 -15.02 11.11
CA ARG A 341 -14.51 -15.89 11.32
C ARG A 341 -14.67 -16.31 12.77
N GLU A 342 -13.59 -16.31 13.55
CA GLU A 342 -13.56 -16.83 14.90
C GLU A 342 -13.68 -15.74 15.96
N GLU A 343 -13.17 -14.54 15.67
CA GLU A 343 -13.12 -13.45 16.64
C GLU A 343 -13.12 -12.06 15.99
N PRO A 344 -13.51 -11.00 16.72
CA PRO A 344 -13.51 -9.64 16.20
C PRO A 344 -12.13 -9.15 15.81
N LEU A 345 -12.03 -8.47 14.64
CA LEU A 345 -10.79 -7.93 14.09
C LEU A 345 -10.04 -7.04 15.09
N GLY A 346 -10.77 -6.28 15.94
CA GLY A 346 -10.18 -5.42 16.95
C GLY A 346 -9.43 -6.16 18.06
N GLU A 347 -9.83 -7.39 18.41
CA GLU A 347 -9.11 -8.21 19.40
C GLU A 347 -7.84 -8.79 18.80
N ILE A 348 -7.89 -9.22 17.53
CA ILE A 348 -6.70 -9.69 16.81
C ILE A 348 -5.69 -8.55 16.67
N TRP A 349 -6.14 -7.33 16.29
CA TRP A 349 -5.28 -6.15 16.21
C TRP A 349 -4.58 -5.81 17.54
N LYS A 350 -5.30 -5.91 18.66
CA LYS A 350 -4.70 -5.73 19.99
C LYS A 350 -3.66 -6.80 20.30
N ARG A 351 -3.89 -8.04 19.88
CA ARG A 351 -2.97 -9.17 20.04
C ARG A 351 -1.67 -8.94 19.26
N ILE A 352 -1.75 -8.54 18.00
CA ILE A 352 -0.58 -8.14 17.21
C ILE A 352 0.21 -7.05 17.95
N GLY A 353 -0.48 -6.04 18.47
CA GLY A 353 0.16 -4.91 19.16
C GLY A 353 0.86 -5.27 20.48
N ARG A 354 0.49 -6.39 21.12
CA ARG A 354 1.11 -6.90 22.35
C ARG A 354 2.30 -7.83 22.07
N HIS A 355 2.35 -8.41 20.87
CA HIS A 355 3.40 -9.35 20.51
C HIS A 355 4.78 -8.68 20.52
N PRO A 356 5.83 -9.32 21.08
CA PRO A 356 7.17 -8.75 21.23
C PRO A 356 7.75 -8.19 19.92
N ALA A 357 7.51 -8.85 18.79
CA ALA A 357 7.99 -8.42 17.49
C ALA A 357 7.39 -7.09 17.01
N TYR A 358 6.12 -6.80 17.36
CA TYR A 358 5.37 -5.66 16.81
C TYR A 358 5.08 -4.55 17.81
N ARG A 359 5.35 -4.75 19.10
CA ARG A 359 5.09 -3.72 20.13
C ARG A 359 5.98 -2.49 20.02
N GLY A 360 7.15 -2.62 19.38
CA GLY A 360 8.15 -1.55 19.18
C GLY A 360 8.03 -0.83 17.85
N HIS A 361 8.91 0.15 17.64
CA HIS A 361 9.19 0.75 16.35
C HIS A 361 10.25 -0.07 15.63
N ALA A 362 10.07 -0.33 14.35
CA ALA A 362 11.10 -0.93 13.51
C ALA A 362 11.47 0.06 12.39
N ASP A 363 12.75 0.33 12.26
CA ASP A 363 13.27 1.32 11.31
C ASP A 363 13.24 0.81 9.86
N TYR A 364 13.20 -0.52 9.67
CA TYR A 364 13.18 -1.18 8.36
C TYR A 364 12.14 -2.29 8.34
N CYS A 365 11.88 -2.83 7.15
CA CYS A 365 11.05 -4.01 7.00
C CYS A 365 11.53 -5.15 7.94
N MET A 366 10.62 -5.70 8.73
CA MET A 366 10.94 -6.77 9.69
C MET A 366 11.51 -8.01 8.98
N MET A 367 11.05 -8.30 7.76
CA MET A 367 11.52 -9.43 6.97
C MET A 367 12.98 -9.26 6.47
N ARG A 368 13.57 -8.07 6.58
CA ARG A 368 15.00 -7.82 6.34
C ARG A 368 15.87 -7.97 7.60
N ASN A 369 15.25 -8.13 8.76
CA ASN A 369 15.97 -8.26 10.02
C ASN A 369 16.33 -9.73 10.26
N PRO A 370 17.64 -10.11 10.29
CA PRO A 370 18.05 -11.50 10.48
C PRO A 370 17.58 -12.08 11.82
N GLU A 371 17.61 -11.29 12.92
CA GLU A 371 17.15 -11.75 14.24
C GLU A 371 15.64 -12.03 14.24
N PHE A 372 14.85 -11.19 13.54
CA PHE A 372 13.42 -11.43 13.38
C PHE A 372 13.17 -12.71 12.58
N ARG A 373 13.88 -12.89 11.46
CA ARG A 373 13.75 -14.09 10.62
C ARG A 373 14.10 -15.34 11.38
N GLU A 374 15.27 -15.37 12.02
CA GLU A 374 15.70 -16.51 12.81
C GLU A 374 14.68 -16.89 13.90
N ARG A 375 14.16 -15.86 14.59
CA ARG A 375 13.27 -16.09 15.73
C ARG A 375 11.84 -16.46 15.34
N TYR A 376 11.30 -15.94 14.24
CA TYR A 376 9.87 -16.01 13.92
C TYR A 376 9.55 -16.65 12.57
N ILE A 377 10.50 -16.73 11.65
CA ILE A 377 10.30 -17.29 10.33
C ILE A 377 10.97 -18.67 10.22
N HIS A 378 12.27 -18.74 10.50
CA HIS A 378 13.01 -20.02 10.44
C HIS A 378 12.62 -20.99 11.56
N SER A 379 12.03 -20.51 12.64
CA SER A 379 11.49 -21.32 13.72
C SER A 379 10.13 -21.97 13.40
N ILE A 380 9.50 -21.61 12.28
CA ILE A 380 8.24 -22.25 11.86
C ILE A 380 8.53 -23.72 11.51
N PRO A 381 7.81 -24.69 12.13
CA PRO A 381 8.05 -26.10 11.84
C PRO A 381 7.81 -26.43 10.35
N GLU A 382 8.66 -27.25 9.79
CA GLU A 382 8.51 -27.73 8.40
C GLU A 382 7.15 -28.40 8.19
N GLY A 383 6.48 -28.09 7.07
CA GLY A 383 5.16 -28.63 6.75
C GLY A 383 3.99 -27.95 7.49
N SER A 384 4.24 -26.88 8.26
CA SER A 384 3.16 -26.10 8.88
C SER A 384 2.24 -25.47 7.81
N ALA A 385 0.96 -25.38 8.15
CA ALA A 385 0.01 -24.62 7.33
C ALA A 385 0.40 -23.13 7.32
N MET A 386 0.23 -22.48 6.17
CA MET A 386 0.52 -21.04 6.00
C MET A 386 -0.77 -20.26 5.77
N PRO A 387 -0.88 -19.07 6.38
CA PRO A 387 0.06 -18.44 7.31
C PRO A 387 0.14 -19.18 8.65
N TYR A 388 1.31 -19.19 9.27
CA TYR A 388 1.53 -19.89 10.55
C TYR A 388 0.82 -19.19 11.70
N LEU A 389 -0.07 -19.90 12.40
CA LEU A 389 -0.77 -19.34 13.57
C LEU A 389 0.21 -19.22 14.75
N VAL A 390 0.37 -18.02 15.24
CA VAL A 390 1.27 -17.70 16.36
C VAL A 390 0.58 -18.04 17.69
N ASP A 391 1.21 -18.86 18.52
CA ASP A 391 0.81 -19.07 19.89
C ASP A 391 1.08 -17.80 20.71
N VAL A 392 0.03 -17.20 21.32
CA VAL A 392 0.10 -15.91 22.05
C VAL A 392 -0.25 -16.09 23.53
#